data_30268778713776862b6f7d3c2b4e1e6a
#
_entry.id   30268778713776862b6f7d3c2b4e1e6a
#
_cell.length_a   1.000
_cell.length_b   1.000
_cell.length_c   1.000
_cell.angle_alpha   90.00
_cell.angle_beta   90.00
_cell.angle_gamma   90.00
#
_symmetry.space_group_name_H-M   'P 1'
#
loop_
_entity.id
_entity.type
_entity.pdbx_description
1 polymer ?
#
loop_
_entity_poly.entity_id
_entity_poly.type
_entity_poly.pdbx_seq_one_letter_code
_entity_poly.pdbx_strand_id
1 'polypeptide(L)'
;LSSLAVSGLAISSIAAGLTPNYAKAQQISFNDPDINATYEEFDSPMGHGKGKGYMVVPSSMATQQKATAPCVLVVHENRGLNPYVKDVARRLAKAGFIAFAPDALFPLGGYPGNDDQGRKMQRSMERDKIEQDFIAAAKFLKQHPVGNGKLGVVGFCFGGYISNLLAASLPDLIDAAVPYYGSPARGEIVEQVK
;
A
#
# COMPACT_ATOMS: atom_id res chain seq x y z
N LEU A 1 23.24 -32.04 45.59
CA LEU A 1 22.44 -31.98 44.33
C LEU A 1 21.82 -30.60 44.23
N SER A 2 22.53 -29.65 43.57
CA SER A 2 22.07 -28.29 43.36
C SER A 2 21.51 -28.17 41.95
N SER A 3 20.21 -27.92 41.80
CA SER A 3 19.57 -27.64 40.54
C SER A 3 19.82 -26.17 40.17
N LEU A 4 20.48 -25.97 39.05
CA LEU A 4 20.64 -24.66 38.42
C LEU A 4 19.32 -24.30 37.69
N ALA A 5 18.59 -23.35 38.26
CA ALA A 5 17.50 -22.69 37.58
C ALA A 5 18.09 -21.71 36.55
N VAL A 6 18.02 -22.05 35.29
CA VAL A 6 18.34 -21.13 34.21
C VAL A 6 17.17 -20.16 34.05
N SER A 7 17.38 -18.92 34.44
CA SER A 7 16.41 -17.85 34.39
C SER A 7 16.05 -17.49 32.93
N GLY A 8 14.79 -17.70 32.58
CA GLY A 8 14.22 -17.41 31.27
C GLY A 8 14.01 -15.93 30.91
N LEU A 9 14.86 -15.02 31.37
CA LEU A 9 14.76 -13.57 31.21
C LEU A 9 15.57 -13.01 30.02
N ALA A 10 16.43 -13.81 29.38
CA ALA A 10 17.32 -13.32 28.33
C ALA A 10 16.70 -13.37 26.90
N ILE A 11 15.60 -14.10 26.69
CA ILE A 11 15.04 -14.30 25.34
C ILE A 11 14.06 -13.19 24.93
N SER A 12 13.40 -12.53 25.89
CA SER A 12 12.41 -11.47 25.60
C SER A 12 13.04 -10.14 25.16
N SER A 13 14.26 -9.83 25.59
CA SER A 13 14.94 -8.57 25.25
C SER A 13 15.56 -8.57 23.84
N ILE A 14 15.93 -9.73 23.30
CA ILE A 14 16.48 -9.84 21.94
C ILE A 14 15.36 -9.76 20.90
N ALA A 15 14.19 -10.33 21.17
CA ALA A 15 13.04 -10.26 20.28
C ALA A 15 12.48 -8.84 20.14
N ALA A 16 12.50 -8.04 21.19
CA ALA A 16 12.06 -6.64 21.15
C ALA A 16 12.96 -5.74 20.28
N GLY A 17 14.24 -6.07 20.12
CA GLY A 17 15.17 -5.35 19.27
C GLY A 17 15.05 -5.66 17.78
N LEU A 18 14.37 -6.76 17.42
CA LEU A 18 14.19 -7.21 16.03
C LEU A 18 12.85 -6.79 15.43
N THR A 19 11.93 -6.25 16.23
CA THR A 19 10.67 -5.71 15.71
C THR A 19 10.88 -4.34 15.08
N PRO A 20 10.38 -4.11 13.84
CA PRO A 20 10.51 -2.80 13.20
C PRO A 20 9.86 -1.70 14.06
N ASN A 21 10.63 -0.67 14.40
CA ASN A 21 10.10 0.51 15.08
C ASN A 21 9.68 1.55 14.04
N TYR A 22 8.50 1.40 13.49
CA TYR A 22 7.98 2.28 12.44
C TYR A 22 7.87 3.75 12.88
N ALA A 23 7.65 4.03 14.16
CA ALA A 23 7.60 5.40 14.65
C ALA A 23 8.95 6.13 14.52
N LYS A 24 10.07 5.39 14.68
CA LYS A 24 11.42 5.93 14.47
C LYS A 24 11.87 5.91 13.01
N ALA A 25 11.29 5.05 12.18
CA ALA A 25 11.60 4.94 10.76
C ALA A 25 10.78 5.89 9.88
N GLN A 26 9.77 6.57 10.45
CA GLN A 26 8.93 7.52 9.73
C GLN A 26 9.76 8.74 9.31
N GLN A 27 9.77 9.05 8.00
CA GLN A 27 10.51 10.18 7.43
C GLN A 27 9.64 11.44 7.32
N ILE A 28 8.35 11.27 7.00
CA ILE A 28 7.38 12.38 6.89
C ILE A 28 6.32 12.21 7.98
N SER A 29 6.13 13.27 8.77
CA SER A 29 5.10 13.29 9.81
C SER A 29 3.70 13.13 9.21
N PHE A 30 2.81 12.48 9.96
CA PHE A 30 1.38 12.47 9.64
C PHE A 30 0.78 13.88 9.60
N ASN A 31 1.29 14.79 10.43
CA ASN A 31 0.86 16.18 10.53
C ASN A 31 1.80 17.15 9.77
N ASP A 32 2.51 16.68 8.75
CA ASP A 32 3.36 17.54 7.93
C ASP A 32 2.49 18.59 7.21
N PRO A 33 2.82 19.91 7.32
CA PRO A 33 1.97 20.98 6.80
C PRO A 33 1.89 21.02 5.26
N ASP A 34 2.82 20.36 4.56
CA ASP A 34 2.85 20.36 3.11
C ASP A 34 2.00 19.24 2.48
N ILE A 35 1.30 18.45 3.28
CA ILE A 35 0.43 17.38 2.81
C ILE A 35 -0.93 17.38 3.52
N ASN A 36 -1.94 16.88 2.82
CA ASN A 36 -3.24 16.54 3.39
C ASN A 36 -3.48 15.04 3.24
N ALA A 37 -3.78 14.37 4.35
CA ALA A 37 -3.98 12.94 4.40
C ALA A 37 -5.39 12.60 4.87
N THR A 38 -6.08 11.74 4.10
CA THR A 38 -7.44 11.27 4.36
C THR A 38 -7.54 9.76 4.15
N TYR A 39 -8.69 9.19 4.49
CA TYR A 39 -9.04 7.84 4.08
C TYR A 39 -10.23 7.90 3.14
N GLU A 40 -10.13 7.20 2.01
CA GLU A 40 -11.18 7.15 1.02
C GLU A 40 -11.60 5.72 0.73
N GLU A 41 -12.89 5.54 0.49
CA GLU A 41 -13.49 4.26 0.11
C GLU A 41 -13.75 4.22 -1.39
N PHE A 42 -13.70 3.03 -1.96
CA PHE A 42 -14.01 2.76 -3.36
C PHE A 42 -14.79 1.47 -3.50
N ASP A 43 -15.56 1.35 -4.57
CA ASP A 43 -16.31 0.14 -4.88
C ASP A 43 -15.41 -0.90 -5.55
N SER A 44 -15.51 -2.14 -5.11
CA SER A 44 -14.79 -3.31 -5.64
C SER A 44 -15.73 -4.50 -5.84
N PRO A 45 -16.67 -4.42 -6.78
CA PRO A 45 -17.73 -5.42 -6.92
C PRO A 45 -17.21 -6.82 -7.31
N MET A 46 -16.08 -6.91 -7.98
CA MET A 46 -15.42 -8.18 -8.33
C MET A 46 -14.45 -8.68 -7.24
N GLY A 47 -14.10 -7.82 -6.28
CA GLY A 47 -13.29 -8.14 -5.12
C GLY A 47 -14.15 -8.39 -3.87
N HIS A 48 -13.89 -7.62 -2.82
CA HIS A 48 -14.60 -7.75 -1.53
C HIS A 48 -15.78 -6.78 -1.38
N GLY A 49 -16.32 -6.23 -2.49
CA GLY A 49 -17.44 -5.30 -2.52
C GLY A 49 -17.01 -3.85 -2.33
N LYS A 50 -16.25 -3.55 -1.28
CA LYS A 50 -15.68 -2.23 -0.99
C LYS A 50 -14.23 -2.35 -0.56
N GLY A 51 -13.43 -1.37 -0.94
CA GLY A 51 -12.08 -1.15 -0.44
C GLY A 51 -11.94 0.20 0.24
N LYS A 52 -10.86 0.38 0.99
CA LYS A 52 -10.48 1.63 1.64
C LYS A 52 -8.98 1.80 1.59
N GLY A 53 -8.53 3.03 1.40
CA GLY A 53 -7.10 3.35 1.33
C GLY A 53 -6.77 4.69 1.96
N TYR A 54 -5.48 4.89 2.17
CA TYR A 54 -4.89 6.12 2.67
C TYR A 54 -4.53 7.01 1.48
N MET A 55 -5.25 8.13 1.33
CA MET A 55 -5.03 9.15 0.31
C MET A 55 -4.17 10.27 0.87
N VAL A 56 -3.13 10.67 0.15
CA VAL A 56 -2.29 11.80 0.51
C VAL A 56 -2.12 12.70 -0.72
N VAL A 57 -2.42 13.98 -0.54
CA VAL A 57 -2.28 15.01 -1.58
C VAL A 57 -1.39 16.14 -1.08
N PRO A 58 -0.62 16.81 -1.97
CA PRO A 58 0.09 18.02 -1.61
C PRO A 58 -0.85 19.12 -1.11
N SER A 59 -0.54 19.80 0.00
CA SER A 59 -1.35 20.90 0.52
C SER A 59 -1.49 22.06 -0.45
N SER A 60 -0.49 22.29 -1.32
CA SER A 60 -0.54 23.30 -2.38
C SER A 60 -1.72 23.11 -3.34
N MET A 61 -2.22 21.89 -3.49
CA MET A 61 -3.38 21.62 -4.35
C MET A 61 -4.70 22.09 -3.74
N ALA A 62 -4.79 22.20 -2.40
CA ALA A 62 -5.98 22.71 -1.72
C ALA A 62 -6.17 24.20 -1.91
N THR A 63 -5.09 24.95 -2.17
CA THR A 63 -5.09 26.40 -2.34
C THR A 63 -5.18 26.88 -3.79
N GLN A 64 -4.94 25.97 -4.75
CA GLN A 64 -4.98 26.29 -6.18
C GLN A 64 -6.24 25.68 -6.80
N GLN A 65 -7.21 26.50 -7.16
CA GLN A 65 -8.38 26.05 -7.91
C GLN A 65 -7.94 25.37 -9.21
N LYS A 66 -8.36 24.10 -9.41
CA LYS A 66 -8.04 23.24 -10.56
C LYS A 66 -6.59 22.72 -10.62
N ALA A 67 -5.81 22.78 -9.55
CA ALA A 67 -4.53 22.09 -9.53
C ALA A 67 -4.75 20.57 -9.61
N THR A 68 -4.09 19.92 -10.57
CA THR A 68 -4.09 18.46 -10.74
C THR A 68 -2.65 17.95 -10.78
N ALA A 69 -2.43 16.73 -10.31
CA ALA A 69 -1.11 16.11 -10.32
C ALA A 69 -1.21 14.63 -10.78
N PRO A 70 -0.08 14.03 -11.19
CA PRO A 70 -0.06 12.60 -11.48
C PRO A 70 -0.34 11.80 -10.21
N CYS A 71 -1.09 10.71 -10.37
CA CYS A 71 -1.45 9.81 -9.29
C CYS A 71 -0.47 8.63 -9.20
N VAL A 72 -0.22 8.16 -7.97
CA VAL A 72 0.57 6.95 -7.71
C VAL A 72 -0.21 6.04 -6.77
N LEU A 73 -0.51 4.83 -7.24
CA LEU A 73 -1.02 3.75 -6.41
C LEU A 73 0.15 3.13 -5.65
N VAL A 74 0.08 3.09 -4.32
CA VAL A 74 1.12 2.53 -3.45
C VAL A 74 0.63 1.21 -2.88
N VAL A 75 1.26 0.10 -3.29
CA VAL A 75 0.82 -1.24 -2.91
C VAL A 75 1.71 -1.83 -1.83
N HIS A 76 1.10 -2.19 -0.71
CA HIS A 76 1.79 -2.73 0.46
C HIS A 76 2.29 -4.17 0.25
N GLU A 77 3.15 -4.63 1.16
CA GLU A 77 3.58 -6.03 1.24
C GLU A 77 2.42 -6.96 1.67
N ASN A 78 2.72 -8.20 1.99
CA ASN A 78 1.75 -9.21 2.44
C ASN A 78 1.29 -9.05 3.91
N ARG A 79 1.15 -7.82 4.40
CA ARG A 79 0.89 -7.48 5.82
C ARG A 79 -0.22 -6.45 6.03
N GLY A 80 -0.81 -5.96 4.93
CA GLY A 80 -1.74 -4.84 4.98
C GLY A 80 -1.03 -3.47 4.99
N LEU A 81 -1.82 -2.43 5.11
CA LEU A 81 -1.39 -1.03 5.05
C LEU A 81 -0.71 -0.60 6.36
N ASN A 82 0.52 -1.02 6.56
CA ASN A 82 1.31 -0.70 7.74
C ASN A 82 1.85 0.76 7.72
N PRO A 83 2.42 1.25 8.83
CA PRO A 83 2.94 2.62 8.95
C PRO A 83 4.03 2.98 7.93
N TYR A 84 4.86 2.01 7.50
CA TYR A 84 5.89 2.23 6.48
C TYR A 84 5.28 2.60 5.12
N VAL A 85 4.27 1.87 4.68
CA VAL A 85 3.60 2.13 3.40
C VAL A 85 2.86 3.48 3.41
N LYS A 86 2.27 3.84 4.54
CA LYS A 86 1.69 5.19 4.74
C LYS A 86 2.75 6.29 4.65
N ASP A 87 3.96 6.04 5.18
CA ASP A 87 5.08 6.98 5.05
C ASP A 87 5.54 7.12 3.59
N VAL A 88 5.59 6.03 2.83
CA VAL A 88 5.88 6.07 1.38
C VAL A 88 4.87 6.96 0.66
N ALA A 89 3.57 6.82 0.96
CA ALA A 89 2.54 7.67 0.37
C ALA A 89 2.74 9.16 0.70
N ARG A 90 3.10 9.50 1.95
CA ARG A 90 3.41 10.87 2.36
C ARG A 90 4.65 11.43 1.64
N ARG A 91 5.70 10.62 1.48
CA ARG A 91 6.90 11.03 0.73
C ARG A 91 6.60 11.33 -0.73
N LEU A 92 5.75 10.52 -1.37
CA LEU A 92 5.30 10.77 -2.73
C LEU A 92 4.49 12.07 -2.83
N ALA A 93 3.61 12.35 -1.86
CA ALA A 93 2.86 13.60 -1.81
C ALA A 93 3.79 14.82 -1.64
N LYS A 94 4.81 14.73 -0.79
CA LYS A 94 5.87 15.76 -0.68
C LYS A 94 6.63 15.98 -1.99
N ALA A 95 6.74 14.94 -2.81
CA ALA A 95 7.36 15.03 -4.14
C ALA A 95 6.41 15.54 -5.24
N GLY A 96 5.17 15.90 -4.88
CA GLY A 96 4.21 16.52 -5.81
C GLY A 96 3.23 15.53 -6.47
N PHE A 97 3.19 14.27 -6.03
CA PHE A 97 2.23 13.29 -6.52
C PHE A 97 0.97 13.23 -5.64
N ILE A 98 -0.12 12.76 -6.20
CA ILE A 98 -1.26 12.27 -5.42
C ILE A 98 -1.00 10.80 -5.14
N ALA A 99 -0.89 10.40 -3.89
CA ALA A 99 -0.59 9.04 -3.51
C ALA A 99 -1.81 8.38 -2.84
N PHE A 100 -2.17 7.19 -3.31
CA PHE A 100 -3.24 6.38 -2.72
C PHE A 100 -2.71 5.00 -2.37
N ALA A 101 -2.85 4.61 -1.11
CA ALA A 101 -2.42 3.32 -0.59
C ALA A 101 -3.62 2.52 -0.07
N PRO A 102 -4.22 1.64 -0.89
CA PRO A 102 -5.32 0.77 -0.46
C PRO A 102 -4.86 -0.22 0.61
N ASP A 103 -5.77 -0.58 1.52
CA ASP A 103 -5.55 -1.64 2.50
C ASP A 103 -6.29 -2.92 2.09
N ALA A 104 -5.56 -3.93 1.63
CA ALA A 104 -6.14 -5.23 1.30
C ALA A 104 -6.84 -5.89 2.49
N LEU A 105 -6.48 -5.51 3.72
CA LEU A 105 -7.09 -6.04 4.94
C LEU A 105 -8.36 -5.31 5.35
N PHE A 106 -8.80 -4.29 4.63
CA PHE A 106 -10.01 -3.52 4.97
C PHE A 106 -11.24 -4.42 5.21
N PRO A 107 -11.52 -5.47 4.41
CA PRO A 107 -12.65 -6.37 4.66
C PRO A 107 -12.59 -7.13 6.00
N LEU A 108 -11.40 -7.22 6.60
CA LEU A 108 -11.15 -7.86 7.89
C LEU A 108 -10.92 -6.83 9.03
N GLY A 109 -11.24 -5.55 8.80
CA GLY A 109 -11.06 -4.48 9.77
C GLY A 109 -9.77 -3.67 9.60
N GLY A 110 -8.97 -3.93 8.57
CA GLY A 110 -7.74 -3.22 8.24
C GLY A 110 -6.49 -3.75 8.93
N TYR A 111 -5.39 -3.01 8.77
CA TYR A 111 -4.10 -3.38 9.38
C TYR A 111 -4.19 -3.49 10.91
N PRO A 112 -3.86 -4.64 11.52
CA PRO A 112 -4.11 -4.91 12.95
C PRO A 112 -3.09 -4.27 13.91
N GLY A 113 -2.16 -3.44 13.43
CA GLY A 113 -1.09 -2.85 14.24
C GLY A 113 0.13 -3.76 14.44
N ASN A 114 0.11 -4.97 13.87
CA ASN A 114 1.19 -5.94 13.96
C ASN A 114 1.37 -6.67 12.62
N ASP A 115 2.59 -6.70 12.11
CA ASP A 115 2.92 -7.26 10.79
C ASP A 115 2.69 -8.77 10.69
N ASP A 116 2.98 -9.54 11.74
CA ASP A 116 2.79 -10.99 11.72
C ASP A 116 1.30 -11.36 11.74
N GLN A 117 0.50 -10.61 12.47
CA GLN A 117 -0.95 -10.76 12.45
C GLN A 117 -1.51 -10.34 11.08
N GLY A 118 -1.07 -9.21 10.54
CA GLY A 118 -1.46 -8.76 9.19
C GLY A 118 -1.14 -9.81 8.12
N ARG A 119 0.03 -10.44 8.20
CA ARG A 119 0.42 -11.53 7.30
C ARG A 119 -0.50 -12.75 7.41
N LYS A 120 -0.91 -13.14 8.63
CA LYS A 120 -1.86 -14.24 8.85
C LYS A 120 -3.23 -13.90 8.27
N MET A 121 -3.71 -12.68 8.51
CA MET A 121 -4.98 -12.20 7.96
C MET A 121 -4.97 -12.21 6.43
N GLN A 122 -3.96 -11.65 5.80
CA GLN A 122 -3.89 -11.62 4.33
C GLN A 122 -3.80 -13.02 3.71
N ARG A 123 -3.12 -13.98 4.35
CA ARG A 123 -3.09 -15.38 3.91
C ARG A 123 -4.43 -16.09 3.98
N SER A 124 -5.35 -15.66 4.85
CA SER A 124 -6.69 -16.23 4.96
C SER A 124 -7.67 -15.70 3.92
N MET A 125 -7.30 -14.67 3.17
CA MET A 125 -8.15 -14.05 2.16
C MET A 125 -7.99 -14.72 0.79
N GLU A 126 -9.03 -14.63 -0.02
CA GLU A 126 -9.01 -15.07 -1.41
C GLU A 126 -8.13 -14.15 -2.25
N ARG A 127 -7.01 -14.68 -2.75
CA ARG A 127 -6.02 -13.91 -3.51
C ARG A 127 -6.62 -13.21 -4.72
N ASP A 128 -7.46 -13.91 -5.48
CA ASP A 128 -8.06 -13.36 -6.68
C ASP A 128 -8.96 -12.14 -6.37
N LYS A 129 -9.66 -12.17 -5.23
CA LYS A 129 -10.44 -11.00 -4.77
C LYS A 129 -9.56 -9.83 -4.35
N ILE A 130 -8.42 -10.09 -3.69
CA ILE A 130 -7.45 -9.04 -3.38
C ILE A 130 -6.92 -8.40 -4.67
N GLU A 131 -6.60 -9.19 -5.69
CA GLU A 131 -6.16 -8.70 -7.01
C GLU A 131 -7.23 -7.78 -7.63
N GLN A 132 -8.52 -8.18 -7.57
CA GLN A 132 -9.64 -7.36 -8.03
C GLN A 132 -9.81 -6.06 -7.24
N ASP A 133 -9.55 -6.07 -5.93
CA ASP A 133 -9.57 -4.85 -5.11
C ASP A 133 -8.51 -3.85 -5.58
N PHE A 134 -7.30 -4.30 -5.91
CA PHE A 134 -6.26 -3.41 -6.45
C PHE A 134 -6.54 -2.94 -7.89
N ILE A 135 -7.17 -3.77 -8.71
CA ILE A 135 -7.68 -3.36 -10.04
C ILE A 135 -8.74 -2.24 -9.88
N ALA A 136 -9.68 -2.43 -8.96
CA ALA A 136 -10.71 -1.43 -8.65
C ALA A 136 -10.09 -0.13 -8.09
N ALA A 137 -9.12 -0.23 -7.19
CA ALA A 137 -8.39 0.91 -6.65
C ALA A 137 -7.63 1.69 -7.72
N ALA A 138 -7.01 1.01 -8.69
CA ALA A 138 -6.34 1.66 -9.81
C ALA A 138 -7.32 2.42 -10.69
N LYS A 139 -8.48 1.84 -11.01
CA LYS A 139 -9.54 2.49 -11.78
C LYS A 139 -10.12 3.70 -11.02
N PHE A 140 -10.37 3.56 -9.72
CA PHE A 140 -10.81 4.64 -8.85
C PHE A 140 -9.82 5.81 -8.89
N LEU A 141 -8.54 5.54 -8.70
CA LEU A 141 -7.52 6.58 -8.66
C LEU A 141 -7.29 7.25 -10.01
N LYS A 142 -7.39 6.51 -11.13
CA LYS A 142 -7.29 7.06 -12.50
C LYS A 142 -8.36 8.11 -12.78
N GLN A 143 -9.56 7.90 -12.23
CA GLN A 143 -10.72 8.76 -12.43
C GLN A 143 -10.87 9.83 -11.33
N HIS A 144 -9.95 9.86 -10.37
CA HIS A 144 -10.07 10.76 -9.22
C HIS A 144 -9.98 12.23 -9.67
N PRO A 145 -10.89 13.11 -9.18
CA PRO A 145 -11.02 14.50 -9.67
C PRO A 145 -9.76 15.35 -9.55
N VAL A 146 -8.91 15.07 -8.56
CA VAL A 146 -7.66 15.79 -8.34
C VAL A 146 -6.51 15.26 -9.21
N GLY A 147 -6.70 14.14 -9.90
CA GLY A 147 -5.72 13.55 -10.80
C GLY A 147 -5.67 14.25 -12.15
N ASN A 148 -4.49 14.31 -12.78
CA ASN A 148 -4.31 14.82 -14.14
C ASN A 148 -4.46 13.73 -15.23
N GLY A 149 -4.99 12.56 -14.88
CA GLY A 149 -5.15 11.41 -15.77
C GLY A 149 -3.91 10.53 -15.94
N LYS A 150 -2.77 10.87 -15.30
CA LYS A 150 -1.57 10.02 -15.26
C LYS A 150 -1.58 9.16 -14.00
N LEU A 151 -1.33 7.85 -14.16
CA LEU A 151 -1.34 6.88 -13.07
C LEU A 151 -0.09 5.99 -13.11
N GLY A 152 0.75 6.13 -12.07
CA GLY A 152 1.81 5.18 -11.77
C GLY A 152 1.40 4.19 -10.69
N VAL A 153 2.11 3.08 -10.60
CA VAL A 153 2.00 2.13 -9.49
C VAL A 153 3.37 1.80 -8.93
N VAL A 154 3.49 1.77 -7.62
CA VAL A 154 4.69 1.30 -6.90
C VAL A 154 4.26 0.27 -5.86
N GLY A 155 4.98 -0.83 -5.76
CA GLY A 155 4.65 -1.87 -4.80
C GLY A 155 5.85 -2.67 -4.32
N PHE A 156 5.73 -3.25 -3.13
CA PHE A 156 6.80 -3.95 -2.42
C PHE A 156 6.40 -5.39 -2.15
N CYS A 157 7.27 -6.36 -2.42
CA CYS A 157 7.00 -7.79 -2.22
C CYS A 157 5.72 -8.24 -2.94
N PHE A 158 4.65 -8.59 -2.22
CA PHE A 158 3.33 -8.83 -2.78
C PHE A 158 2.84 -7.64 -3.62
N GLY A 159 3.08 -6.42 -3.16
CA GLY A 159 2.76 -5.20 -3.93
C GLY A 159 3.58 -5.06 -5.20
N GLY A 160 4.81 -5.58 -5.24
CA GLY A 160 5.59 -5.67 -6.47
C GLY A 160 4.95 -6.61 -7.48
N TYR A 161 4.43 -7.76 -7.02
CA TYR A 161 3.62 -8.64 -7.87
C TYR A 161 2.36 -7.92 -8.39
N ILE A 162 1.62 -7.22 -7.53
CA ILE A 162 0.43 -6.44 -7.95
C ILE A 162 0.81 -5.36 -8.96
N SER A 163 1.95 -4.69 -8.79
CA SER A 163 2.43 -3.68 -9.76
C SER A 163 2.65 -4.29 -11.15
N ASN A 164 3.26 -5.49 -11.21
CA ASN A 164 3.42 -6.24 -12.45
C ASN A 164 2.07 -6.68 -13.05
N LEU A 165 1.16 -7.17 -12.19
CA LEU A 165 -0.19 -7.57 -12.60
C LEU A 165 -0.96 -6.40 -13.22
N LEU A 166 -0.96 -5.22 -12.56
CA LEU A 166 -1.69 -4.04 -13.03
C LEU A 166 -1.11 -3.52 -14.36
N ALA A 167 0.23 -3.46 -14.47
CA ALA A 167 0.87 -3.03 -15.72
C ALA A 167 0.54 -3.96 -16.90
N ALA A 168 0.50 -5.27 -16.65
CA ALA A 168 0.19 -6.25 -17.68
C ALA A 168 -1.30 -6.31 -18.04
N SER A 169 -2.19 -6.23 -17.03
CA SER A 169 -3.63 -6.37 -17.22
C SER A 169 -4.34 -5.09 -17.66
N LEU A 170 -3.74 -3.92 -17.38
CA LEU A 170 -4.31 -2.60 -17.60
C LEU A 170 -3.33 -1.66 -18.31
N PRO A 171 -2.76 -2.04 -19.47
CA PRO A 171 -1.69 -1.28 -20.13
C PRO A 171 -2.14 0.12 -20.57
N ASP A 172 -3.43 0.32 -20.85
CA ASP A 172 -3.98 1.62 -21.22
C ASP A 172 -4.29 2.52 -20.01
N LEU A 173 -4.25 1.96 -18.79
CA LEU A 173 -4.58 2.68 -17.57
C LEU A 173 -3.33 3.04 -16.76
N ILE A 174 -2.32 2.16 -16.74
CA ILE A 174 -1.08 2.33 -16.00
C ILE A 174 -0.01 2.95 -16.91
N ASP A 175 0.39 4.18 -16.59
CA ASP A 175 1.43 4.90 -17.34
C ASP A 175 2.87 4.48 -16.93
N ALA A 176 3.07 4.02 -15.70
CA ALA A 176 4.37 3.55 -15.18
C ALA A 176 4.19 2.57 -14.02
N ALA A 177 5.06 1.56 -13.93
CA ALA A 177 5.07 0.60 -12.82
C ALA A 177 6.47 0.42 -12.25
N VAL A 178 6.57 0.41 -10.91
CA VAL A 178 7.83 0.22 -10.17
C VAL A 178 7.66 -0.94 -9.19
N PRO A 179 7.91 -2.18 -9.63
CA PRO A 179 7.80 -3.37 -8.77
C PRO A 179 9.09 -3.59 -7.98
N TYR A 180 9.07 -3.38 -6.68
CA TYR A 180 10.19 -3.73 -5.80
C TYR A 180 10.07 -5.19 -5.34
N TYR A 181 11.07 -6.03 -5.67
CA TYR A 181 11.24 -7.44 -5.25
C TYR A 181 9.94 -8.27 -5.26
N GLY A 182 9.06 -8.00 -6.23
CA GLY A 182 7.85 -8.77 -6.48
C GLY A 182 8.09 -9.88 -7.50
N SER A 183 7.31 -10.96 -7.42
CA SER A 183 7.27 -11.96 -8.48
C SER A 183 6.69 -11.34 -9.78
N PRO A 184 7.04 -11.87 -10.96
CA PRO A 184 6.42 -11.46 -12.21
C PRO A 184 4.90 -11.75 -12.20
N ALA A 185 4.16 -11.08 -13.06
CA ALA A 185 2.79 -11.44 -13.35
C ALA A 185 2.72 -12.89 -13.88
N ARG A 186 1.57 -13.55 -13.76
CA ARG A 186 1.39 -14.91 -14.30
C ARG A 186 1.62 -14.91 -15.81
N GLY A 187 2.22 -15.98 -16.35
CA GLY A 187 2.69 -16.03 -17.75
C GLY A 187 1.66 -15.65 -18.81
N GLU A 188 0.40 -16.06 -18.63
CA GLU A 188 -0.72 -15.69 -19.51
C GLU A 188 -1.00 -14.18 -19.61
N ILE A 189 -0.58 -13.41 -18.59
CA ILE A 189 -0.78 -11.95 -18.53
C ILE A 189 0.44 -11.23 -19.12
N VAL A 190 1.63 -11.79 -19.01
CA VAL A 190 2.89 -11.18 -19.49
C VAL A 190 2.89 -11.03 -21.02
N GLU A 191 2.25 -11.94 -21.75
CA GLU A 191 2.14 -11.87 -23.22
C GLU A 191 1.30 -10.67 -23.72
N GLN A 192 0.57 -10.01 -22.82
CA GLN A 192 -0.26 -8.84 -23.15
C GLN A 192 0.46 -7.50 -22.94
N VAL A 193 1.65 -7.51 -22.37
CA VAL A 193 2.46 -6.28 -22.20
C VAL A 193 3.11 -5.92 -23.53
N LYS A 194 2.68 -4.80 -24.10
CA LYS A 194 3.25 -4.22 -25.32
C LYS A 194 4.44 -3.33 -25.02
#